data_0ba6d55d903861f325900bdd308b9404
#
_entry.id   0ba6d55d903861f325900bdd308b9404
#
_cell.length_a   1.000
_cell.length_b   1.000
_cell.length_c   1.000
_cell.angle_alpha   90.00
_cell.angle_beta   90.00
_cell.angle_gamma   90.00
#
_symmetry.space_group_name_H-M   'P 1'
#
loop_
_entity.id
_entity.type
_entity.pdbx_description
1 polymer ?
#
loop_
_entity_poly.entity_id
_entity_poly.type
_entity_poly.pdbx_seq_one_letter_code
_entity_poly.pdbx_strand_id
1 'polypeptide(L)'
;MMLAALAAVRDELERSALRSDANAVAQPFISLAADPSPNVLVIGVDGTNLSKVLADPGNANFFELMQDGTTAPASIVGHTTISGPSWSTILTGVWGETTGVINNVFTPWTYDTWATVFNQLETFNPAIQTTSIADWDVISAIAAAGSIPADTVVNIPQVPGDTDWLLTDDAVGDATELAIAVASPDVPNFVFSYFVGVDENGHMYGGDSPQYAAAINNVDRNLGEILQAVAAWEALTGEQWTILMTTDHGHQPQKGLGHGFQSPAETSTFVIAENPNLFAAGAINLQGQIVDVTPTVLTLFGATPAAGSEGVSLTDLGDANVFPVNDDEALRAGIEDVIDKYGYPDIGTQLALGLRTIFATVPYVVFGLTNDLTSALQAIADQDIFLISLLAKLAIVPVQFIGDITYVVTNTGAQIVARLTGVTGASIFPLWPPAPPSFPSTPEEATMLEGLACGDAGGASAVLWCGEGSVAV
;
A
#
# COMPACT_ATOMS: atom_id res chain seq x y z
N MET A 1 30.04 -12.42 0.82
CA MET A 1 28.90 -12.21 1.71
C MET A 1 29.15 -11.09 2.72
N MET A 2 30.15 -11.17 3.62
CA MET A 2 30.43 -10.11 4.62
C MET A 2 30.76 -8.74 3.99
N LEU A 3 31.44 -8.69 2.84
CA LEU A 3 31.75 -7.45 2.13
C LEU A 3 30.53 -6.81 1.44
N ALA A 4 29.56 -7.60 0.97
CA ALA A 4 28.33 -7.08 0.36
C ALA A 4 27.36 -6.52 1.42
N ALA A 5 27.25 -7.19 2.57
CA ALA A 5 26.51 -6.65 3.72
C ALA A 5 27.13 -5.34 4.24
N LEU A 6 28.47 -5.24 4.22
CA LEU A 6 29.16 -4.01 4.59
C LEU A 6 28.97 -2.88 3.54
N ALA A 7 28.82 -3.22 2.26
CA ALA A 7 28.54 -2.22 1.22
C ALA A 7 27.11 -1.69 1.33
N ALA A 8 26.11 -2.55 1.55
CA ALA A 8 24.72 -2.14 1.75
C ALA A 8 24.54 -1.29 3.02
N VAL A 9 25.21 -1.66 4.12
CA VAL A 9 25.24 -0.85 5.36
C VAL A 9 25.96 0.49 5.14
N ARG A 10 27.01 0.50 4.34
CA ARG A 10 27.72 1.73 4.00
C ARG A 10 26.84 2.67 3.15
N ASP A 11 26.18 2.15 2.11
CA ASP A 11 25.29 2.94 1.25
C ASP A 11 24.09 3.50 2.03
N GLU A 12 23.55 2.74 2.99
CA GLU A 12 22.48 3.22 3.87
C GLU A 12 22.99 4.25 4.89
N LEU A 13 24.21 4.07 5.42
CA LEU A 13 24.85 5.08 6.28
C LEU A 13 25.19 6.35 5.51
N GLU A 14 25.60 6.26 4.25
CA GLU A 14 25.85 7.42 3.38
C GLU A 14 24.54 8.15 3.06
N ARG A 15 23.44 7.43 2.77
CA ARG A 15 22.08 8.01 2.59
C ARG A 15 21.54 8.62 3.87
N SER A 16 21.71 7.94 5.00
CA SER A 16 21.32 8.45 6.32
C SER A 16 22.16 9.68 6.73
N ALA A 17 23.43 9.70 6.38
CA ALA A 17 24.31 10.85 6.62
C ALA A 17 23.94 12.05 5.74
N LEU A 18 23.63 11.82 4.47
CA LEU A 18 23.14 12.85 3.55
C LEU A 18 21.78 13.43 4.00
N ARG A 19 20.90 12.57 4.55
CA ARG A 19 19.63 12.99 5.17
C ARG A 19 19.87 13.79 6.46
N SER A 20 20.87 13.42 7.27
CA SER A 20 21.20 14.13 8.52
C SER A 20 21.86 15.49 8.28
N ASP A 21 22.62 15.64 7.20
CA ASP A 21 23.24 16.92 6.83
C ASP A 21 22.20 17.90 6.24
N ALA A 22 21.14 17.41 5.58
CA ALA A 22 20.00 18.23 5.14
C ALA A 22 19.24 18.85 6.33
N ASN A 23 19.19 18.14 7.47
CA ASN A 23 18.60 18.65 8.70
C ASN A 23 19.43 19.75 9.40
N ALA A 24 20.66 20.05 8.92
CA ALA A 24 21.54 21.02 9.56
C ALA A 24 21.35 22.49 9.13
N VAL A 25 20.52 22.73 8.10
CA VAL A 25 20.18 24.09 7.63
C VAL A 25 18.70 24.34 7.90
N ALA A 26 18.36 24.61 9.15
CA ALA A 26 17.01 25.05 9.52
C ALA A 26 16.72 26.43 8.87
N GLN A 27 16.02 26.41 7.75
CA GLN A 27 15.28 27.57 7.31
C GLN A 27 14.19 27.88 8.35
N PRO A 28 13.86 29.14 8.62
CA PRO A 28 12.79 29.45 9.54
C PRO A 28 11.50 28.90 8.94
N PHE A 29 10.97 27.84 9.53
CA PHE A 29 9.62 27.38 9.26
C PHE A 29 8.70 28.59 9.40
N ILE A 30 7.99 28.92 8.32
CA ILE A 30 6.72 29.58 8.49
C ILE A 30 5.89 28.54 9.21
N SER A 31 5.71 28.70 10.51
CA SER A 31 4.72 27.93 11.26
C SER A 31 3.39 28.31 10.64
N LEU A 32 2.95 27.59 9.61
CA LEU A 32 1.54 27.55 9.31
C LEU A 32 0.88 27.11 10.62
N ALA A 33 -0.11 27.87 11.06
CA ALA A 33 -0.95 27.41 12.16
C ALA A 33 -1.39 26.00 11.78
N ALA A 34 -1.06 25.02 12.64
CA ALA A 34 -1.42 23.65 12.36
C ALA A 34 -2.92 23.61 12.07
N ASP A 35 -3.30 22.99 10.97
CA ASP A 35 -4.71 22.79 10.64
C ASP A 35 -5.33 22.06 11.85
N PRO A 36 -6.37 22.58 12.48
CA PRO A 36 -6.97 21.95 13.64
C PRO A 36 -7.64 20.61 13.29
N SER A 37 -7.98 20.39 12.03
CA SER A 37 -8.69 19.20 11.52
C SER A 37 -8.11 18.74 10.18
N PRO A 38 -6.85 18.27 10.13
CA PRO A 38 -6.23 17.87 8.87
C PRO A 38 -6.96 16.67 8.27
N ASN A 39 -7.14 16.70 6.94
CA ASN A 39 -7.70 15.60 6.16
C ASN A 39 -6.61 15.07 5.24
N VAL A 40 -6.31 13.77 5.35
CA VAL A 40 -5.24 13.12 4.59
C VAL A 40 -5.78 11.87 3.90
N LEU A 41 -5.61 11.81 2.59
CA LEU A 41 -5.90 10.65 1.75
C LEU A 41 -4.57 10.05 1.26
N VAL A 42 -4.35 8.77 1.50
CA VAL A 42 -3.25 8.00 0.91
C VAL A 42 -3.83 7.00 -0.08
N ILE A 43 -3.41 7.07 -1.33
CA ILE A 43 -3.79 6.14 -2.40
C ILE A 43 -2.59 5.24 -2.70
N GLY A 44 -2.74 3.96 -2.45
CA GLY A 44 -1.77 2.92 -2.78
C GLY A 44 -2.17 2.16 -4.05
N VAL A 45 -1.27 2.04 -5.01
CA VAL A 45 -1.50 1.25 -6.23
C VAL A 45 -0.40 0.22 -6.36
N ASP A 46 -0.74 -1.06 -6.13
CA ASP A 46 0.24 -2.14 -6.11
C ASP A 46 0.92 -2.34 -7.46
N GLY A 47 2.20 -2.66 -7.44
CA GLY A 47 2.97 -3.10 -8.61
C GLY A 47 3.06 -2.10 -9.77
N THR A 48 2.89 -0.79 -9.53
CA THR A 48 2.73 0.21 -10.60
C THR A 48 4.03 0.85 -11.03
N ASN A 49 4.37 0.74 -12.32
CA ASN A 49 5.52 1.41 -12.92
C ASN A 49 5.17 2.85 -13.35
N LEU A 50 5.76 3.84 -12.70
CA LEU A 50 5.55 5.25 -13.05
C LEU A 50 5.90 5.56 -14.52
N SER A 51 6.93 4.92 -15.07
CA SER A 51 7.28 5.04 -16.49
C SER A 51 6.15 4.60 -17.43
N LYS A 52 5.32 3.62 -17.03
CA LYS A 52 4.16 3.18 -17.81
C LYS A 52 2.99 4.15 -17.66
N VAL A 53 2.81 4.73 -16.48
CA VAL A 53 1.85 5.83 -16.29
C VAL A 53 2.19 6.99 -17.22
N LEU A 54 3.45 7.43 -17.24
CA LEU A 54 3.91 8.56 -18.06
C LEU A 54 3.86 8.28 -19.56
N ALA A 55 4.08 7.03 -19.99
CA ALA A 55 4.10 6.65 -21.40
C ALA A 55 2.72 6.75 -22.09
N ASP A 56 1.63 6.70 -21.33
CA ASP A 56 0.27 6.82 -21.85
C ASP A 56 -0.35 8.18 -21.49
N PRO A 57 -0.53 9.09 -22.47
CA PRO A 57 -1.19 10.38 -22.22
C PRO A 57 -2.67 10.24 -21.80
N GLY A 58 -3.26 9.04 -21.90
CA GLY A 58 -4.59 8.73 -21.40
C GLY A 58 -4.67 8.74 -19.87
N ASN A 59 -3.55 8.57 -19.16
CA ASN A 59 -3.46 8.67 -17.70
C ASN A 59 -3.38 10.16 -17.27
N ALA A 60 -4.41 10.90 -17.59
CA ALA A 60 -4.44 12.37 -17.43
C ALA A 60 -4.56 12.79 -15.96
N ASN A 61 -5.28 12.01 -15.14
CA ASN A 61 -5.53 12.33 -13.73
C ASN A 61 -4.27 12.09 -12.88
N PHE A 62 -3.50 11.02 -13.15
CA PHE A 62 -2.18 10.88 -12.56
C PHE A 62 -1.27 12.08 -12.86
N PHE A 63 -1.32 12.54 -14.11
CA PHE A 63 -0.47 13.64 -14.52
C PHE A 63 -0.93 14.98 -13.95
N GLU A 64 -2.23 15.19 -13.81
CA GLU A 64 -2.81 16.35 -13.10
C GLU A 64 -2.30 16.39 -11.65
N LEU A 65 -2.36 15.25 -10.94
CA LEU A 65 -1.84 15.15 -9.58
C LEU A 65 -0.33 15.48 -9.49
N MET A 66 0.46 15.07 -10.51
CA MET A 66 1.88 15.43 -10.59
C MET A 66 2.10 16.92 -10.88
N GLN A 67 1.25 17.54 -11.67
CA GLN A 67 1.31 18.98 -12.00
C GLN A 67 0.96 19.84 -10.79
N ASP A 68 -0.04 19.44 -10.01
CA ASP A 68 -0.52 20.18 -8.85
C ASP A 68 0.28 19.88 -7.58
N GLY A 69 1.04 18.78 -7.57
CA GLY A 69 1.82 18.33 -6.44
C GLY A 69 3.34 18.23 -6.68
N THR A 70 4.00 17.62 -5.74
CA THR A 70 5.42 17.24 -5.81
C THR A 70 5.53 15.74 -6.04
N THR A 71 6.22 15.32 -7.10
CA THR A 71 6.47 13.90 -7.42
C THR A 71 7.87 13.50 -6.96
N ALA A 72 7.96 12.45 -6.16
CA ALA A 72 9.22 11.81 -5.80
C ALA A 72 9.34 10.46 -6.54
N PRO A 73 9.94 10.41 -7.74
CA PRO A 73 10.33 9.14 -8.34
C PRO A 73 11.45 8.54 -7.50
N ALA A 74 11.32 7.27 -7.14
CA ALA A 74 12.23 6.62 -6.20
C ALA A 74 12.58 5.20 -6.66
N SER A 75 13.60 4.63 -6.05
CA SER A 75 13.97 3.24 -6.26
C SER A 75 14.26 2.57 -4.92
N ILE A 76 13.59 1.44 -4.68
CA ILE A 76 13.84 0.60 -3.52
C ILE A 76 14.93 -0.45 -3.78
N VAL A 77 15.89 -0.11 -4.64
CA VAL A 77 17.06 -0.96 -4.90
C VAL A 77 17.77 -1.30 -3.59
N GLY A 78 18.00 -2.58 -3.33
CA GLY A 78 18.58 -3.06 -2.06
C GLY A 78 17.55 -3.48 -1.01
N HIS A 79 16.27 -3.20 -1.21
CA HIS A 79 15.15 -3.70 -0.42
C HIS A 79 14.33 -4.74 -1.17
N THR A 80 13.51 -5.49 -0.47
CA THR A 80 12.67 -6.53 -1.07
C THR A 80 11.55 -5.90 -1.89
N THR A 81 11.40 -6.32 -3.15
CA THR A 81 10.30 -5.93 -4.05
C THR A 81 9.17 -6.97 -3.97
N ILE A 82 8.58 -7.14 -2.80
CA ILE A 82 7.43 -8.01 -2.51
C ILE A 82 6.41 -7.18 -1.75
N SER A 83 5.13 -7.31 -2.09
CA SER A 83 4.05 -6.46 -1.59
C SER A 83 3.97 -6.42 -0.05
N GLY A 84 3.95 -7.58 0.63
CA GLY A 84 3.85 -7.62 2.09
C GLY A 84 4.94 -6.82 2.84
N PRO A 85 6.26 -7.03 2.56
CA PRO A 85 7.34 -6.19 3.09
C PRO A 85 7.22 -4.72 2.73
N SER A 86 6.89 -4.39 1.48
CA SER A 86 6.86 -2.99 1.00
C SER A 86 5.66 -2.23 1.55
N TRP A 87 4.46 -2.85 1.59
CA TRP A 87 3.30 -2.23 2.24
C TRP A 87 3.46 -2.12 3.75
N SER A 88 4.10 -3.10 4.39
CA SER A 88 4.49 -2.94 5.80
C SER A 88 5.42 -1.75 5.98
N THR A 89 6.35 -1.50 5.06
CA THR A 89 7.23 -0.33 5.08
C THR A 89 6.44 0.97 4.95
N ILE A 90 5.54 1.06 3.98
CA ILE A 90 4.68 2.23 3.75
C ILE A 90 3.82 2.53 4.98
N LEU A 91 3.19 1.49 5.56
CA LEU A 91 2.22 1.63 6.64
C LEU A 91 2.82 1.70 8.06
N THR A 92 4.14 1.48 8.22
CA THR A 92 4.82 1.61 9.52
C THR A 92 5.91 2.68 9.54
N GLY A 93 6.44 3.09 8.37
CA GLY A 93 7.62 3.94 8.25
C GLY A 93 8.92 3.20 8.59
N VAL A 94 8.92 1.85 8.48
CA VAL A 94 10.08 0.99 8.85
C VAL A 94 10.28 -0.08 7.78
N TRP A 95 11.49 -0.22 7.28
CA TRP A 95 11.81 -1.18 6.21
C TRP A 95 11.53 -2.64 6.60
N GLY A 96 11.18 -3.46 5.62
CA GLY A 96 10.93 -4.89 5.80
C GLY A 96 12.08 -5.64 6.45
N GLU A 97 13.32 -5.23 6.21
CA GLU A 97 14.52 -5.78 6.86
C GLU A 97 14.51 -5.58 8.38
N THR A 98 13.98 -4.47 8.84
CA THR A 98 13.88 -4.11 10.27
C THR A 98 12.60 -4.66 10.89
N THR A 99 11.47 -4.64 10.20
CA THR A 99 10.23 -5.24 10.71
C THR A 99 10.31 -6.77 10.75
N GLY A 100 11.04 -7.39 9.82
CA GLY A 100 11.14 -8.83 9.64
C GLY A 100 10.03 -9.43 8.79
N VAL A 101 9.19 -8.62 8.16
CA VAL A 101 8.25 -9.08 7.13
C VAL A 101 9.03 -9.43 5.88
N ILE A 102 8.93 -10.67 5.41
CA ILE A 102 9.74 -11.20 4.31
C ILE A 102 8.92 -11.72 3.13
N ASN A 103 7.62 -11.85 3.28
CA ASN A 103 6.69 -12.33 2.25
C ASN A 103 5.27 -11.82 2.53
N ASN A 104 4.30 -12.31 1.77
CA ASN A 104 2.90 -11.90 1.85
C ASN A 104 2.08 -12.66 2.93
N VAL A 105 2.71 -13.47 3.76
CA VAL A 105 2.00 -14.06 4.91
C VAL A 105 1.83 -13.00 5.98
N PHE A 106 0.58 -12.66 6.27
CA PHE A 106 0.27 -11.70 7.33
C PHE A 106 0.70 -12.21 8.70
N THR A 107 1.52 -11.43 9.39
CA THR A 107 2.07 -11.75 10.71
C THR A 107 1.64 -10.71 11.74
N PRO A 108 0.50 -10.92 12.44
CA PRO A 108 -0.11 -9.89 13.30
C PRO A 108 0.82 -9.36 14.39
N TRP A 109 1.66 -10.21 14.98
CA TRP A 109 2.63 -9.83 16.01
C TRP A 109 3.72 -8.86 15.57
N THR A 110 3.91 -8.68 14.26
CA THR A 110 4.81 -7.65 13.73
C THR A 110 4.36 -6.26 14.15
N TYR A 111 3.06 -6.02 14.07
CA TYR A 111 2.45 -4.72 14.29
C TYR A 111 2.23 -4.39 15.78
N ASP A 112 2.44 -5.36 16.67
CA ASP A 112 2.59 -5.12 18.11
C ASP A 112 3.91 -4.40 18.45
N THR A 113 4.95 -4.60 17.61
CA THR A 113 6.27 -3.98 17.77
C THR A 113 6.42 -2.75 16.88
N TRP A 114 5.97 -2.86 15.65
CA TRP A 114 6.05 -1.83 14.61
C TRP A 114 4.65 -1.33 14.31
N ALA A 115 4.20 -0.36 15.11
CA ALA A 115 2.85 0.17 15.04
C ALA A 115 2.56 0.75 13.64
N THR A 116 1.39 0.41 13.09
CA THR A 116 0.91 0.97 11.82
C THR A 116 0.60 2.46 11.95
N VAL A 117 0.50 3.16 10.83
CA VAL A 117 0.05 4.56 10.79
C VAL A 117 -1.29 4.74 11.52
N PHE A 118 -2.23 3.81 11.35
CA PHE A 118 -3.52 3.82 12.03
C PHE A 118 -3.34 3.79 13.55
N ASN A 119 -2.61 2.80 14.05
CA ASN A 119 -2.34 2.65 15.49
C ASN A 119 -1.62 3.87 16.07
N GLN A 120 -0.69 4.46 15.32
CA GLN A 120 0.05 5.65 15.75
C GLN A 120 -0.86 6.89 15.83
N LEU A 121 -1.74 7.09 14.84
CA LEU A 121 -2.72 8.18 14.80
C LEU A 121 -3.73 8.05 15.94
N GLU A 122 -4.36 6.88 16.10
CA GLU A 122 -5.33 6.58 17.17
C GLU A 122 -4.71 6.75 18.57
N THR A 123 -3.44 6.32 18.73
CA THR A 123 -2.71 6.52 19.99
C THR A 123 -2.43 7.99 20.24
N PHE A 124 -2.13 8.76 19.20
CA PHE A 124 -1.84 10.20 19.32
C PHE A 124 -3.10 11.00 19.63
N ASN A 125 -4.16 10.77 18.89
CA ASN A 125 -5.43 11.48 19.07
C ASN A 125 -6.61 10.59 18.63
N PRO A 126 -7.33 9.99 19.56
CA PRO A 126 -8.47 9.10 19.26
C PRO A 126 -9.70 9.83 18.70
N ALA A 127 -9.61 11.14 18.42
CA ALA A 127 -10.64 11.87 17.67
C ALA A 127 -10.37 11.88 16.16
N ILE A 128 -9.22 11.41 15.71
CA ILE A 128 -8.94 11.21 14.28
C ILE A 128 -9.82 10.05 13.81
N GLN A 129 -10.54 10.24 12.72
CA GLN A 129 -11.28 9.15 12.08
C GLN A 129 -10.35 8.45 11.08
N THR A 130 -10.06 7.19 11.32
CA THR A 130 -9.17 6.41 10.49
C THR A 130 -9.93 5.36 9.68
N THR A 131 -9.76 5.38 8.36
CA THR A 131 -10.43 4.45 7.43
C THR A 131 -9.42 3.78 6.52
N SER A 132 -9.51 2.47 6.37
CA SER A 132 -8.78 1.67 5.39
C SER A 132 -9.75 1.00 4.43
N ILE A 133 -9.54 1.15 3.12
CA ILE A 133 -10.34 0.55 2.05
C ILE A 133 -9.36 -0.21 1.16
N ALA A 134 -9.53 -1.51 1.01
CA ALA A 134 -8.58 -2.33 0.27
C ALA A 134 -9.25 -3.57 -0.34
N ASP A 135 -8.78 -3.96 -1.51
CA ASP A 135 -9.18 -5.18 -2.21
C ASP A 135 -8.19 -6.35 -2.04
N TRP A 136 -7.18 -6.18 -1.19
CA TRP A 136 -6.33 -7.26 -0.72
C TRP A 136 -6.45 -7.43 0.80
N ASP A 137 -6.85 -8.62 1.24
CA ASP A 137 -7.14 -8.96 2.63
C ASP A 137 -5.94 -8.76 3.59
N VAL A 138 -4.71 -8.86 3.09
CA VAL A 138 -3.50 -8.59 3.88
C VAL A 138 -3.41 -7.11 4.27
N ILE A 139 -3.76 -6.19 3.39
CA ILE A 139 -3.80 -4.75 3.70
C ILE A 139 -4.86 -4.46 4.76
N SER A 140 -6.06 -4.99 4.58
CA SER A 140 -7.14 -4.89 5.56
C SER A 140 -6.72 -5.46 6.92
N ALA A 141 -5.97 -6.58 6.91
CA ALA A 141 -5.45 -7.18 8.14
C ALA A 141 -4.37 -6.32 8.81
N ILE A 142 -3.52 -5.64 8.04
CA ILE A 142 -2.53 -4.68 8.56
C ILE A 142 -3.24 -3.49 9.23
N ALA A 143 -4.28 -2.95 8.60
CA ALA A 143 -5.06 -1.85 9.17
C ALA A 143 -5.81 -2.25 10.45
N ALA A 144 -6.25 -3.52 10.53
CA ALA A 144 -6.90 -4.10 11.70
C ALA A 144 -5.92 -4.60 12.78
N ALA A 145 -4.59 -4.50 12.56
CA ALA A 145 -3.58 -5.03 13.47
C ALA A 145 -3.16 -4.04 14.56
N GLY A 146 -2.46 -4.58 15.56
CA GLY A 146 -1.92 -3.80 16.69
C GLY A 146 -2.91 -3.60 17.82
N SER A 147 -2.54 -2.77 18.79
CA SER A 147 -3.33 -2.56 20.01
C SER A 147 -4.56 -1.69 19.78
N ILE A 148 -4.51 -0.79 18.80
CA ILE A 148 -5.60 0.09 18.38
C ILE A 148 -5.67 0.02 16.84
N PRO A 149 -6.61 -0.73 16.26
CA PRO A 149 -6.78 -0.81 14.82
C PRO A 149 -7.35 0.49 14.22
N ALA A 150 -7.44 0.56 12.91
CA ALA A 150 -8.24 1.59 12.24
C ALA A 150 -9.70 1.53 12.71
N ASP A 151 -10.36 2.70 12.82
CA ASP A 151 -11.78 2.78 13.20
C ASP A 151 -12.67 2.05 12.20
N THR A 152 -12.36 2.19 10.92
CA THR A 152 -13.10 1.55 9.83
C THR A 152 -12.15 0.78 8.93
N VAL A 153 -12.43 -0.50 8.72
CA VAL A 153 -11.71 -1.36 7.76
C VAL A 153 -12.70 -1.95 6.78
N VAL A 154 -12.61 -1.52 5.54
CA VAL A 154 -13.42 -2.00 4.42
C VAL A 154 -12.56 -2.96 3.59
N ASN A 155 -12.88 -4.24 3.64
CA ASN A 155 -12.26 -5.25 2.79
C ASN A 155 -13.17 -5.55 1.61
N ILE A 156 -12.70 -5.28 0.40
CA ILE A 156 -13.46 -5.48 -0.84
C ILE A 156 -12.97 -6.79 -1.47
N PRO A 157 -13.78 -7.85 -1.41
CA PRO A 157 -13.41 -9.11 -2.04
C PRO A 157 -13.49 -8.98 -3.56
N GLN A 158 -12.67 -9.77 -4.27
CA GLN A 158 -12.73 -9.82 -5.73
C GLN A 158 -14.17 -10.06 -6.23
N VAL A 159 -14.64 -9.19 -7.10
CA VAL A 159 -15.97 -9.28 -7.69
C VAL A 159 -16.10 -10.61 -8.45
N PRO A 160 -17.16 -11.40 -8.22
CA PRO A 160 -17.31 -12.69 -8.88
C PRO A 160 -17.27 -12.60 -10.40
N GLY A 161 -16.28 -13.26 -11.02
CA GLY A 161 -16.07 -13.25 -12.47
C GLY A 161 -15.20 -12.11 -13.01
N ASP A 162 -14.77 -11.20 -12.17
CA ASP A 162 -13.81 -10.15 -12.49
C ASP A 162 -12.40 -10.73 -12.48
N THR A 163 -11.95 -11.22 -13.63
CA THR A 163 -10.65 -11.91 -13.77
C THR A 163 -9.48 -10.96 -13.97
N ASP A 164 -9.73 -9.72 -14.28
CA ASP A 164 -8.77 -8.66 -14.52
C ASP A 164 -8.79 -7.55 -13.47
N TRP A 165 -9.57 -7.74 -12.40
CA TRP A 165 -9.65 -6.88 -11.21
C TRP A 165 -10.19 -5.46 -11.45
N LEU A 166 -10.62 -5.13 -12.66
CA LEU A 166 -11.05 -3.77 -12.99
C LEU A 166 -12.32 -3.36 -12.24
N LEU A 167 -13.30 -4.27 -12.12
CA LEU A 167 -14.53 -4.01 -11.36
C LEU A 167 -14.29 -4.01 -9.85
N THR A 168 -13.29 -4.74 -9.41
CA THR A 168 -12.91 -4.78 -7.99
C THR A 168 -12.21 -3.49 -7.60
N ASP A 169 -11.28 -3.00 -8.43
CA ASP A 169 -10.67 -1.68 -8.28
C ASP A 169 -11.74 -0.55 -8.32
N ASP A 170 -12.76 -0.67 -9.22
CA ASP A 170 -13.86 0.29 -9.26
C ASP A 170 -14.61 0.36 -7.93
N ALA A 171 -14.85 -0.79 -7.29
CA ALA A 171 -15.52 -0.82 -5.99
C ALA A 171 -14.65 -0.20 -4.87
N VAL A 172 -13.31 -0.25 -4.98
CA VAL A 172 -12.41 0.50 -4.07
C VAL A 172 -12.54 2.00 -4.31
N GLY A 173 -12.57 2.43 -5.59
CA GLY A 173 -12.79 3.83 -5.98
C GLY A 173 -14.10 4.37 -5.40
N ASP A 174 -15.22 3.69 -5.69
CA ASP A 174 -16.56 4.05 -5.21
C ASP A 174 -16.62 4.17 -3.67
N ALA A 175 -16.01 3.23 -2.95
CA ALA A 175 -15.96 3.25 -1.49
C ALA A 175 -15.09 4.41 -0.97
N THR A 176 -14.01 4.76 -1.67
CA THR A 176 -13.15 5.90 -1.34
C THR A 176 -13.87 7.23 -1.52
N GLU A 177 -14.57 7.41 -2.64
CA GLU A 177 -15.41 8.59 -2.90
C GLU A 177 -16.47 8.75 -1.82
N LEU A 178 -17.13 7.65 -1.43
CA LEU A 178 -18.11 7.68 -0.35
C LEU A 178 -17.48 8.09 0.98
N ALA A 179 -16.31 7.53 1.34
CA ALA A 179 -15.62 7.88 2.57
C ALA A 179 -15.27 9.38 2.62
N ILE A 180 -14.82 9.95 1.50
CA ILE A 180 -14.55 11.40 1.38
C ILE A 180 -15.86 12.21 1.51
N ALA A 181 -16.92 11.80 0.80
CA ALA A 181 -18.18 12.53 0.79
C ALA A 181 -18.86 12.61 2.17
N VAL A 182 -18.67 11.59 3.02
CA VAL A 182 -19.24 11.55 4.39
C VAL A 182 -18.28 12.03 5.47
N ALA A 183 -17.03 12.36 5.13
CA ALA A 183 -16.04 12.86 6.07
C ALA A 183 -16.54 14.15 6.77
N SER A 184 -16.44 14.19 8.09
CA SER A 184 -16.85 15.37 8.86
C SER A 184 -15.75 16.43 8.83
N PRO A 185 -16.06 17.67 8.47
CA PRO A 185 -15.09 18.78 8.49
C PRO A 185 -14.65 19.19 9.91
N ASP A 186 -15.39 18.76 10.95
CA ASP A 186 -15.12 19.16 12.34
C ASP A 186 -14.12 18.24 13.05
N VAL A 187 -13.68 17.16 12.39
CA VAL A 187 -12.75 16.17 12.96
C VAL A 187 -11.65 15.84 11.94
N PRO A 188 -10.44 15.52 12.39
CA PRO A 188 -9.37 15.09 11.49
C PRO A 188 -9.72 13.75 10.85
N ASN A 189 -9.47 13.58 9.54
CA ASN A 189 -9.76 12.36 8.79
C ASN A 189 -8.50 11.80 8.14
N PHE A 190 -8.27 10.50 8.30
CA PHE A 190 -7.25 9.74 7.58
C PHE A 190 -7.91 8.61 6.80
N VAL A 191 -7.78 8.64 5.47
CA VAL A 191 -8.28 7.60 4.58
C VAL A 191 -7.08 6.97 3.87
N PHE A 192 -6.99 5.65 3.91
CA PHE A 192 -6.07 4.86 3.10
C PHE A 192 -6.86 4.00 2.13
N SER A 193 -6.60 4.16 0.84
CA SER A 193 -7.26 3.45 -0.25
C SER A 193 -6.22 2.63 -1.02
N TYR A 194 -6.50 1.36 -1.33
CA TYR A 194 -5.54 0.45 -1.93
C TYR A 194 -6.16 -0.35 -3.08
N PHE A 195 -5.46 -0.34 -4.23
CA PHE A 195 -5.84 -0.97 -5.48
C PHE A 195 -4.82 -2.04 -5.88
N VAL A 196 -5.27 -3.28 -6.08
CA VAL A 196 -4.39 -4.42 -6.42
C VAL A 196 -4.33 -4.72 -7.91
N GLY A 197 -5.30 -4.23 -8.70
CA GLY A 197 -5.54 -4.69 -10.06
C GLY A 197 -4.35 -4.52 -11.01
N VAL A 198 -3.49 -3.50 -10.82
CA VAL A 198 -2.32 -3.30 -11.67
C VAL A 198 -1.31 -4.43 -11.48
N ASP A 199 -0.98 -4.80 -10.22
CA ASP A 199 -0.06 -5.88 -9.92
C ASP A 199 -0.59 -7.25 -10.40
N GLU A 200 -1.85 -7.53 -10.16
CA GLU A 200 -2.51 -8.77 -10.62
C GLU A 200 -2.46 -8.92 -12.14
N ASN A 201 -2.67 -7.83 -12.90
CA ASN A 201 -2.49 -7.85 -14.36
C ASN A 201 -1.03 -8.00 -14.77
N GLY A 202 -0.12 -7.42 -14.00
CA GLY A 202 1.31 -7.63 -14.16
C GLY A 202 1.69 -9.10 -13.99
N HIS A 203 1.22 -9.76 -12.96
CA HIS A 203 1.41 -11.20 -12.74
C HIS A 203 0.81 -12.07 -13.83
N MET A 204 -0.41 -11.76 -14.26
CA MET A 204 -1.11 -12.55 -15.26
C MET A 204 -0.53 -12.38 -16.66
N TYR A 205 -0.08 -11.17 -17.03
CA TYR A 205 0.23 -10.83 -18.42
C TYR A 205 1.62 -10.20 -18.63
N GLY A 206 2.25 -9.65 -17.58
CA GLY A 206 3.52 -8.92 -17.62
C GLY A 206 3.32 -7.40 -17.69
N GLY A 207 4.27 -6.63 -17.16
CA GLY A 207 4.22 -5.17 -17.07
C GLY A 207 4.29 -4.42 -18.42
N ASP A 208 4.59 -5.12 -19.54
CA ASP A 208 4.50 -4.57 -20.91
C ASP A 208 3.20 -4.96 -21.62
N SER A 209 2.27 -5.63 -20.93
CA SER A 209 1.05 -6.10 -21.55
C SER A 209 0.00 -4.99 -21.71
N PRO A 210 -0.90 -5.12 -22.72
CA PRO A 210 -2.05 -4.22 -22.83
C PRO A 210 -2.99 -4.28 -21.63
N GLN A 211 -3.06 -5.42 -20.94
CA GLN A 211 -3.89 -5.60 -19.74
C GLN A 211 -3.35 -4.80 -18.56
N TYR A 212 -2.03 -4.83 -18.37
CA TYR A 212 -1.38 -4.00 -17.35
C TYR A 212 -1.60 -2.50 -17.62
N ALA A 213 -1.48 -2.07 -18.89
CA ALA A 213 -1.79 -0.70 -19.27
C ALA A 213 -3.27 -0.35 -19.05
N ALA A 214 -4.19 -1.29 -19.33
CA ALA A 214 -5.63 -1.09 -19.10
C ALA A 214 -5.95 -0.98 -17.59
N ALA A 215 -5.26 -1.74 -16.74
CA ALA A 215 -5.41 -1.62 -15.28
C ALA A 215 -4.91 -0.25 -14.77
N ILE A 216 -3.79 0.25 -15.29
CA ILE A 216 -3.33 1.63 -14.97
C ILE A 216 -4.37 2.67 -15.41
N ASN A 217 -4.93 2.55 -16.63
CA ASN A 217 -5.99 3.47 -17.10
C ASN A 217 -7.25 3.36 -16.23
N ASN A 218 -7.58 2.18 -15.70
CA ASN A 218 -8.70 2.02 -14.78
C ASN A 218 -8.44 2.76 -13.46
N VAL A 219 -7.26 2.62 -12.89
CA VAL A 219 -6.87 3.38 -11.69
C VAL A 219 -6.85 4.88 -11.98
N ASP A 220 -6.37 5.32 -13.15
CA ASP A 220 -6.40 6.75 -13.53
C ASP A 220 -7.83 7.30 -13.55
N ARG A 221 -8.78 6.54 -14.07
CA ARG A 221 -10.21 6.92 -14.05
C ARG A 221 -10.72 7.03 -12.62
N ASN A 222 -10.51 6.01 -11.78
CA ASN A 222 -10.89 6.05 -10.36
C ASN A 222 -10.23 7.22 -9.63
N LEU A 223 -8.96 7.51 -9.90
CA LEU A 223 -8.28 8.68 -9.36
C LEU A 223 -9.00 9.97 -9.75
N GLY A 224 -9.42 10.14 -11.02
CA GLY A 224 -10.16 11.30 -11.47
C GLY A 224 -11.50 11.46 -10.74
N GLU A 225 -12.22 10.38 -10.46
CA GLU A 225 -13.48 10.36 -9.73
C GLU A 225 -13.24 10.73 -8.25
N ILE A 226 -12.21 10.16 -7.62
CA ILE A 226 -11.77 10.50 -6.25
C ILE A 226 -11.38 11.99 -6.13
N LEU A 227 -10.58 12.52 -7.08
CA LEU A 227 -10.20 13.95 -7.08
C LEU A 227 -11.42 14.86 -7.21
N GLN A 228 -12.43 14.46 -7.99
CA GLN A 228 -13.69 15.17 -8.08
C GLN A 228 -14.48 15.16 -6.75
N ALA A 229 -14.48 14.02 -6.05
CA ALA A 229 -15.11 13.91 -4.71
C ALA A 229 -14.40 14.81 -3.70
N VAL A 230 -13.06 14.83 -3.70
CA VAL A 230 -12.25 15.74 -2.88
C VAL A 230 -12.61 17.20 -3.18
N ALA A 231 -12.55 17.61 -4.45
CA ALA A 231 -12.85 18.99 -4.84
C ALA A 231 -14.29 19.41 -4.47
N ALA A 232 -15.26 18.50 -4.59
CA ALA A 232 -16.64 18.76 -4.19
C ALA A 232 -16.78 18.95 -2.68
N TRP A 233 -16.10 18.13 -1.89
CA TRP A 233 -16.08 18.21 -0.42
C TRP A 233 -15.40 19.51 0.04
N GLU A 234 -14.25 19.85 -0.53
CA GLU A 234 -13.52 21.11 -0.25
C GLU A 234 -14.35 22.36 -0.57
N ALA A 235 -15.06 22.34 -1.70
CA ALA A 235 -15.95 23.43 -2.08
C ALA A 235 -17.12 23.62 -1.11
N LEU A 236 -17.58 22.55 -0.46
CA LEU A 236 -18.67 22.59 0.50
C LEU A 236 -18.23 23.02 1.88
N THR A 237 -17.05 22.57 2.33
CA THR A 237 -16.57 22.75 3.70
C THR A 237 -15.64 23.96 3.83
N GLY A 238 -14.90 24.29 2.78
CA GLY A 238 -13.83 25.29 2.79
C GLY A 238 -12.51 24.78 3.41
N GLU A 239 -12.44 23.50 3.78
CA GLU A 239 -11.24 22.82 4.24
C GLU A 239 -10.55 22.09 3.09
N GLN A 240 -9.34 21.58 3.30
CA GLN A 240 -8.54 20.94 2.26
C GLN A 240 -8.13 19.51 2.66
N TRP A 241 -8.01 18.65 1.67
CA TRP A 241 -7.34 17.36 1.78
C TRP A 241 -5.86 17.51 1.39
N THR A 242 -5.04 16.68 2.00
CA THR A 242 -3.69 16.39 1.50
C THR A 242 -3.73 15.01 0.87
N ILE A 243 -3.31 14.90 -0.37
CA ILE A 243 -3.32 13.65 -1.13
C ILE A 243 -1.89 13.13 -1.26
N LEU A 244 -1.67 11.90 -0.85
CA LEU A 244 -0.44 11.15 -1.11
C LEU A 244 -0.80 9.95 -2.00
N MET A 245 -0.07 9.76 -3.10
CA MET A 245 -0.24 8.58 -3.95
C MET A 245 1.09 7.84 -4.08
N THR A 246 1.09 6.52 -3.92
CA THR A 246 2.31 5.72 -3.91
C THR A 246 2.10 4.33 -4.49
N THR A 247 3.20 3.68 -4.83
CA THR A 247 3.29 2.23 -5.12
C THR A 247 4.33 1.61 -4.21
N ASP A 248 4.22 0.33 -3.99
CA ASP A 248 5.11 -0.46 -3.14
C ASP A 248 6.34 -1.01 -3.87
N HIS A 249 6.18 -1.36 -5.14
CA HIS A 249 7.20 -1.77 -6.11
C HIS A 249 6.67 -1.57 -7.53
N GLY A 250 7.52 -1.80 -8.51
CA GLY A 250 7.12 -1.90 -9.91
C GLY A 250 7.05 -3.36 -10.37
N HIS A 251 6.86 -3.57 -11.67
CA HIS A 251 6.65 -4.87 -12.26
C HIS A 251 7.58 -5.13 -13.45
N GLN A 252 8.06 -6.37 -13.61
CA GLN A 252 8.85 -6.77 -14.79
C GLN A 252 8.03 -6.69 -16.07
N PRO A 253 8.67 -6.32 -17.21
CA PRO A 253 7.99 -6.27 -18.50
C PRO A 253 7.37 -7.60 -18.93
N GLN A 254 8.06 -8.71 -18.66
CA GLN A 254 7.68 -10.03 -19.14
C GLN A 254 6.71 -10.72 -18.18
N LYS A 255 5.78 -11.49 -18.75
CA LYS A 255 4.99 -12.44 -17.98
C LYS A 255 5.91 -13.45 -17.26
N GLY A 256 5.64 -13.70 -15.98
CA GLY A 256 6.39 -14.68 -15.20
C GLY A 256 6.43 -14.39 -13.73
N LEU A 257 7.62 -14.16 -13.19
CA LEU A 257 7.79 -13.95 -11.75
C LEU A 257 7.33 -12.56 -11.26
N GLY A 258 7.10 -11.61 -12.16
CA GLY A 258 6.57 -10.31 -11.84
C GLY A 258 7.58 -9.37 -11.18
N HIS A 259 7.95 -9.68 -9.95
CA HIS A 259 8.86 -8.91 -9.11
C HIS A 259 9.61 -9.82 -8.13
N GLY A 260 10.47 -9.26 -7.25
CA GLY A 260 11.25 -9.99 -6.25
C GLY A 260 12.74 -10.16 -6.59
N PHE A 261 13.22 -9.69 -7.76
CA PHE A 261 14.58 -9.97 -8.28
C PHE A 261 15.43 -8.74 -8.58
N GLN A 262 15.02 -7.57 -8.18
CA GLN A 262 15.83 -6.34 -8.23
C GLN A 262 16.13 -5.81 -9.63
N SER A 263 15.29 -6.05 -10.62
CA SER A 263 15.39 -5.30 -11.88
C SER A 263 15.02 -3.83 -11.66
N PRO A 264 15.53 -2.89 -12.48
CA PRO A 264 15.17 -1.48 -12.38
C PRO A 264 13.66 -1.24 -12.46
N ALA A 265 12.92 -2.06 -13.23
CA ALA A 265 11.48 -1.97 -13.33
C ALA A 265 10.78 -2.40 -12.04
N GLU A 266 11.28 -3.43 -11.34
CA GLU A 266 10.70 -3.90 -10.07
C GLU A 266 11.00 -2.97 -8.90
N THR A 267 12.19 -2.35 -8.88
CA THR A 267 12.60 -1.46 -7.81
C THR A 267 12.08 -0.03 -7.97
N SER A 268 11.49 0.29 -9.13
CA SER A 268 10.89 1.59 -9.39
C SER A 268 9.66 1.80 -8.53
N THR A 269 9.67 2.88 -7.75
CA THR A 269 8.56 3.32 -6.91
C THR A 269 8.35 4.83 -7.06
N PHE A 270 7.30 5.36 -6.47
CA PHE A 270 7.07 6.78 -6.42
C PHE A 270 6.24 7.18 -5.20
N VAL A 271 6.33 8.45 -4.84
CA VAL A 271 5.35 9.14 -3.99
C VAL A 271 5.00 10.45 -4.66
N ILE A 272 3.71 10.70 -4.88
CA ILE A 272 3.18 11.99 -5.31
C ILE A 272 2.48 12.59 -4.11
N ALA A 273 2.79 13.85 -3.77
CA ALA A 273 2.21 14.55 -2.63
C ALA A 273 1.59 15.87 -3.12
N GLU A 274 0.29 16.02 -2.93
CA GLU A 274 -0.46 17.20 -3.32
C GLU A 274 -1.12 17.83 -2.10
N ASN A 275 -0.90 19.09 -1.91
CA ASN A 275 -1.61 20.08 -1.12
C ASN A 275 -0.95 21.42 -1.46
N PRO A 276 -1.69 22.41 -1.97
CA PRO A 276 -1.12 23.65 -2.48
C PRO A 276 -0.42 24.52 -1.42
N ASN A 277 -0.66 24.25 -0.14
CA ASN A 277 0.00 24.95 0.97
C ASN A 277 1.28 24.27 1.48
N LEU A 278 1.48 23.00 1.15
CA LEU A 278 2.54 22.17 1.73
C LEU A 278 3.53 21.66 0.70
N PHE A 279 3.08 21.39 -0.52
CA PHE A 279 3.90 20.80 -1.58
C PHE A 279 3.96 21.73 -2.79
N ALA A 280 5.10 21.75 -3.44
CA ALA A 280 5.33 22.63 -4.59
C ALA A 280 4.78 21.98 -5.86
N ALA A 281 3.88 22.68 -6.54
CA ALA A 281 3.28 22.25 -7.80
C ALA A 281 4.35 22.02 -8.89
N GLY A 282 4.27 20.89 -9.60
CA GLY A 282 5.17 20.51 -10.68
C GLY A 282 6.63 20.27 -10.25
N ALA A 283 6.90 20.09 -8.96
CA ALA A 283 8.24 19.79 -8.49
C ALA A 283 8.55 18.30 -8.57
N ILE A 284 9.82 17.97 -8.80
CA ILE A 284 10.37 16.62 -8.68
C ILE A 284 11.26 16.57 -7.45
N ASN A 285 10.88 15.76 -6.46
CA ASN A 285 11.70 15.55 -5.26
C ASN A 285 12.66 14.38 -5.47
N LEU A 286 13.95 14.61 -5.24
CA LEU A 286 15.00 13.62 -5.51
C LEU A 286 15.35 12.73 -4.30
N GLN A 287 14.66 12.85 -3.18
CA GLN A 287 14.99 12.15 -1.94
C GLN A 287 13.83 11.35 -1.34
N GLY A 288 12.58 11.71 -1.65
CA GLY A 288 11.41 11.05 -1.10
C GLY A 288 11.36 9.58 -1.50
N GLN A 289 10.93 8.72 -0.57
CA GLN A 289 10.82 7.28 -0.73
C GLN A 289 9.53 6.74 -0.09
N ILE A 290 9.17 5.50 -0.39
CA ILE A 290 7.95 4.89 0.17
C ILE A 290 7.95 4.79 1.70
N VAL A 291 9.11 4.67 2.33
CA VAL A 291 9.26 4.64 3.80
C VAL A 291 8.88 5.98 4.45
N ASP A 292 8.85 7.05 3.68
CA ASP A 292 8.55 8.41 4.12
C ASP A 292 7.04 8.69 4.22
N VAL A 293 6.17 7.81 3.69
CA VAL A 293 4.71 8.00 3.67
C VAL A 293 4.13 8.08 5.09
N THR A 294 4.34 7.08 5.94
CA THR A 294 3.84 7.10 7.33
C THR A 294 4.39 8.28 8.14
N PRO A 295 5.72 8.60 8.14
CA PRO A 295 6.21 9.81 8.78
C PRO A 295 5.58 11.10 8.28
N THR A 296 5.27 11.19 6.98
CA THR A 296 4.58 12.35 6.41
C THR A 296 3.16 12.46 6.96
N VAL A 297 2.38 11.38 6.89
CA VAL A 297 1.01 11.36 7.45
C VAL A 297 1.03 11.79 8.91
N LEU A 298 1.87 11.19 9.74
CA LEU A 298 1.95 11.55 11.16
C LEU A 298 2.28 13.03 11.37
N THR A 299 3.24 13.56 10.60
CA THR A 299 3.63 14.99 10.68
C THR A 299 2.47 15.91 10.31
N LEU A 300 1.67 15.54 9.28
CA LEU A 300 0.49 16.30 8.87
C LEU A 300 -0.57 16.40 9.99
N PHE A 301 -0.72 15.38 10.80
CA PHE A 301 -1.58 15.39 12.01
C PHE A 301 -0.89 15.99 13.25
N GLY A 302 0.34 16.46 13.15
CA GLY A 302 1.11 16.99 14.29
C GLY A 302 1.64 15.89 15.23
N ALA A 303 1.57 14.64 14.83
CA ALA A 303 2.14 13.52 15.58
C ALA A 303 3.63 13.35 15.27
N THR A 304 4.36 12.77 16.22
CA THR A 304 5.75 12.41 16.01
C THR A 304 5.83 10.93 15.64
N PRO A 305 6.55 10.57 14.56
CA PRO A 305 6.76 9.17 14.21
C PRO A 305 7.32 8.35 15.37
N ALA A 306 6.94 7.07 15.44
CA ALA A 306 7.41 6.17 16.49
C ALA A 306 8.94 6.08 16.51
N ALA A 307 9.50 5.86 17.69
CA ALA A 307 10.93 5.61 17.84
C ALA A 307 11.34 4.39 17.01
N GLY A 308 12.30 4.55 16.10
CA GLY A 308 12.73 3.53 15.15
C GLY A 308 12.11 3.66 13.75
N SER A 309 11.31 4.71 13.51
CA SER A 309 10.96 5.10 12.14
C SER A 309 12.22 5.36 11.32
N GLU A 310 12.29 4.84 10.11
CA GLU A 310 13.44 4.94 9.20
C GLU A 310 13.18 5.95 8.07
N GLY A 311 11.93 6.40 7.91
CA GLY A 311 11.55 7.47 7.00
C GLY A 311 11.57 8.85 7.66
N VAL A 312 11.45 9.89 6.82
CA VAL A 312 11.31 11.29 7.23
C VAL A 312 10.10 11.90 6.53
N SER A 313 9.51 12.96 7.09
CA SER A 313 8.38 13.60 6.42
C SER A 313 8.79 14.21 5.07
N LEU A 314 8.00 14.03 4.03
CA LEU A 314 8.19 14.68 2.73
C LEU A 314 8.15 16.20 2.85
N THR A 315 7.45 16.75 3.85
CA THR A 315 7.45 18.19 4.13
C THR A 315 8.83 18.72 4.53
N ASP A 316 9.69 17.85 5.05
CA ASP A 316 11.05 18.19 5.44
C ASP A 316 12.07 18.03 4.29
N LEU A 317 11.65 17.49 3.15
CA LEU A 317 12.51 17.20 2.00
C LEU A 317 12.40 18.26 0.87
N GLY A 318 11.73 19.39 1.11
CA GLY A 318 11.52 20.44 0.10
C GLY A 318 12.81 21.00 -0.53
N ASP A 319 13.94 20.97 0.19
CA ASP A 319 15.23 21.38 -0.34
C ASP A 319 15.79 20.46 -1.45
N ALA A 320 15.23 19.25 -1.59
CA ALA A 320 15.58 18.30 -2.65
C ALA A 320 14.71 18.46 -3.91
N ASN A 321 13.81 19.44 -3.94
CA ASN A 321 12.96 19.72 -5.08
C ASN A 321 13.73 20.34 -6.24
N VAL A 322 13.49 19.81 -7.44
CA VAL A 322 13.91 20.41 -8.70
C VAL A 322 12.66 20.80 -9.49
N PHE A 323 12.75 21.93 -10.20
CA PHE A 323 11.64 22.47 -10.94
C PHE A 323 11.97 22.40 -12.44
N PRO A 324 11.34 21.49 -13.20
CA PRO A 324 11.39 21.53 -14.65
C PRO A 324 10.86 22.86 -15.17
N VAL A 325 11.29 23.29 -16.34
CA VAL A 325 10.74 24.50 -16.95
C VAL A 325 9.24 24.30 -17.17
N ASN A 326 8.45 25.31 -16.81
CA ASN A 326 6.98 25.29 -16.71
C ASN A 326 6.23 24.82 -17.96
N ASP A 327 6.38 23.58 -18.33
CA ASP A 327 5.51 22.88 -19.27
C ASP A 327 5.44 21.38 -18.93
N ASP A 328 4.34 20.77 -19.32
CA ASP A 328 4.02 19.37 -19.06
C ASP A 328 5.07 18.41 -19.64
N GLU A 329 5.64 18.76 -20.80
CA GLU A 329 6.65 17.97 -21.46
C GLU A 329 7.95 17.94 -20.64
N ALA A 330 8.34 19.08 -20.06
CA ALA A 330 9.52 19.16 -19.21
C ALA A 330 9.34 18.42 -17.89
N LEU A 331 8.15 18.43 -17.30
CA LEU A 331 7.84 17.65 -16.09
C LEU A 331 7.92 16.16 -16.38
N ARG A 332 7.26 15.67 -17.43
CA ARG A 332 7.34 14.25 -17.87
C ARG A 332 8.78 13.84 -18.12
N ALA A 333 9.50 14.58 -18.95
CA ALA A 333 10.89 14.30 -19.28
C ALA A 333 11.80 14.33 -18.04
N GLY A 334 11.57 15.23 -17.11
CA GLY A 334 12.33 15.32 -15.86
C GLY A 334 12.12 14.11 -14.95
N ILE A 335 10.89 13.62 -14.81
CA ILE A 335 10.60 12.39 -14.06
C ILE A 335 11.21 11.17 -14.75
N GLU A 336 11.04 11.03 -16.09
CA GLU A 336 11.64 9.96 -16.89
C GLU A 336 13.16 9.95 -16.76
N ASP A 337 13.83 11.12 -16.78
CA ASP A 337 15.29 11.24 -16.63
C ASP A 337 15.79 10.75 -15.25
N VAL A 338 14.96 10.83 -14.22
CA VAL A 338 15.28 10.24 -12.90
C VAL A 338 15.12 8.72 -12.95
N ILE A 339 14.01 8.23 -13.48
CA ILE A 339 13.72 6.78 -13.59
C ILE A 339 14.75 6.06 -14.45
N ASP A 340 15.16 6.65 -15.56
CA ASP A 340 16.15 6.07 -16.49
C ASP A 340 17.55 5.87 -15.85
N LYS A 341 17.80 6.51 -14.72
CA LYS A 341 19.06 6.34 -13.96
C LYS A 341 19.03 5.16 -12.99
N TYR A 342 17.88 4.52 -12.80
CA TYR A 342 17.79 3.36 -11.92
C TYR A 342 18.57 2.19 -12.52
N GLY A 343 19.33 1.54 -11.66
CA GLY A 343 20.20 0.44 -12.03
C GLY A 343 19.95 -0.80 -11.17
N TYR A 344 20.69 -1.83 -11.47
CA TYR A 344 20.75 -3.01 -10.63
C TYR A 344 21.62 -2.72 -9.39
N PRO A 345 21.33 -3.35 -8.25
CA PRO A 345 22.26 -3.35 -7.14
C PRO A 345 23.55 -4.10 -7.51
N ASP A 346 24.56 -4.03 -6.67
CA ASP A 346 25.74 -4.88 -6.84
C ASP A 346 25.36 -6.38 -6.85
N ILE A 347 26.21 -7.21 -7.48
CA ILE A 347 25.92 -8.65 -7.67
C ILE A 347 25.68 -9.38 -6.33
N GLY A 348 26.38 -8.96 -5.25
CA GLY A 348 26.22 -9.57 -3.94
C GLY A 348 24.83 -9.29 -3.35
N THR A 349 24.39 -8.06 -3.41
CA THR A 349 23.05 -7.62 -2.99
C THR A 349 21.97 -8.29 -3.83
N GLN A 350 22.13 -8.31 -5.16
CA GLN A 350 21.17 -8.97 -6.05
C GLN A 350 21.00 -10.46 -5.74
N LEU A 351 22.11 -11.18 -5.52
CA LEU A 351 22.07 -12.59 -5.13
C LEU A 351 21.44 -12.80 -3.74
N ALA A 352 21.77 -11.94 -2.78
CA ALA A 352 21.23 -12.02 -1.43
C ALA A 352 19.71 -11.84 -1.42
N LEU A 353 19.20 -10.80 -2.11
CA LEU A 353 17.77 -10.53 -2.19
C LEU A 353 17.04 -11.58 -3.03
N GLY A 354 17.62 -12.03 -4.15
CA GLY A 354 17.03 -13.12 -4.94
C GLY A 354 16.93 -14.43 -4.15
N LEU A 355 17.94 -14.79 -3.34
CA LEU A 355 17.86 -15.93 -2.45
C LEU A 355 16.80 -15.73 -1.37
N ARG A 356 16.72 -14.52 -0.77
CA ARG A 356 15.68 -14.19 0.21
C ARG A 356 14.29 -14.40 -0.39
N THR A 357 14.02 -13.85 -1.56
CA THR A 357 12.74 -14.01 -2.28
C THR A 357 12.40 -15.47 -2.53
N ILE A 358 13.33 -16.25 -3.12
CA ILE A 358 13.07 -17.67 -3.40
C ILE A 358 12.70 -18.44 -2.13
N PHE A 359 13.46 -18.25 -1.05
CA PHE A 359 13.18 -18.96 0.20
C PHE A 359 11.92 -18.45 0.91
N ALA A 360 11.63 -17.17 0.86
CA ALA A 360 10.44 -16.55 1.45
C ALA A 360 9.15 -16.93 0.72
N THR A 361 9.22 -17.17 -0.60
CA THR A 361 8.07 -17.59 -1.41
C THR A 361 7.60 -19.00 -1.06
N VAL A 362 8.50 -19.91 -0.68
CA VAL A 362 8.12 -21.33 -0.41
C VAL A 362 7.10 -21.43 0.74
N PRO A 363 7.34 -20.88 1.96
CA PRO A 363 6.33 -20.94 3.02
C PRO A 363 5.04 -20.17 2.66
N TYR A 364 5.11 -19.10 1.90
CA TYR A 364 3.94 -18.39 1.41
C TYR A 364 3.06 -19.30 0.51
N VAL A 365 3.65 -19.97 -0.46
CA VAL A 365 2.93 -20.94 -1.32
C VAL A 365 2.35 -22.10 -0.51
N VAL A 366 3.11 -22.64 0.45
CA VAL A 366 2.63 -23.71 1.34
C VAL A 366 1.43 -23.24 2.16
N PHE A 367 1.49 -22.00 2.69
CA PHE A 367 0.42 -21.39 3.46
C PHE A 367 -0.86 -21.24 2.61
N GLY A 368 -0.74 -20.63 1.42
CA GLY A 368 -1.86 -20.45 0.49
C GLY A 368 -2.50 -21.79 0.10
N LEU A 369 -1.73 -22.74 -0.41
CA LEU A 369 -2.23 -24.06 -0.81
C LEU A 369 -2.91 -24.83 0.34
N THR A 370 -2.40 -24.68 1.56
CA THR A 370 -3.01 -25.33 2.73
C THR A 370 -4.38 -24.71 3.04
N ASN A 371 -4.45 -23.39 3.01
CA ASN A 371 -5.69 -22.65 3.27
C ASN A 371 -6.73 -22.91 2.17
N ASP A 372 -6.35 -22.86 0.89
CA ASP A 372 -7.24 -23.15 -0.24
C ASP A 372 -7.83 -24.56 -0.15
N LEU A 373 -6.97 -25.55 0.13
CA LEU A 373 -7.41 -26.94 0.24
C LEU A 373 -8.30 -27.17 1.47
N THR A 374 -8.00 -26.58 2.60
CA THR A 374 -8.84 -26.68 3.79
C THR A 374 -10.17 -25.97 3.62
N SER A 375 -10.20 -24.80 2.97
CA SER A 375 -11.40 -24.06 2.64
C SER A 375 -12.29 -24.82 1.66
N ALA A 376 -11.71 -25.42 0.61
CA ALA A 376 -12.44 -26.26 -0.32
C ALA A 376 -13.05 -27.53 0.38
N LEU A 377 -12.29 -28.14 1.29
CA LEU A 377 -12.81 -29.26 2.09
C LEU A 377 -13.91 -28.79 3.05
N GLN A 378 -13.80 -27.62 3.64
CA GLN A 378 -14.83 -27.04 4.50
C GLN A 378 -16.10 -26.76 3.69
N ALA A 379 -15.99 -26.16 2.51
CA ALA A 379 -17.13 -25.93 1.62
C ALA A 379 -17.87 -27.24 1.24
N ILE A 380 -17.14 -28.34 1.02
CA ILE A 380 -17.76 -29.68 0.82
C ILE A 380 -18.39 -30.19 2.12
N ALA A 381 -17.75 -29.96 3.24
CA ALA A 381 -18.23 -30.37 4.56
C ALA A 381 -19.57 -29.70 4.92
N ASP A 382 -19.75 -28.46 4.51
CA ASP A 382 -20.93 -27.63 4.81
C ASP A 382 -22.14 -27.94 3.90
N GLN A 383 -21.96 -28.70 2.83
CA GLN A 383 -23.06 -29.15 1.96
C GLN A 383 -24.00 -30.20 2.60
N ASP A 384 -23.62 -30.74 3.75
CA ASP A 384 -24.40 -31.72 4.53
C ASP A 384 -24.78 -33.01 3.75
N ILE A 385 -23.95 -33.37 2.75
CA ILE A 385 -24.13 -34.61 1.97
C ILE A 385 -23.64 -35.80 2.80
N PHE A 386 -24.55 -36.75 3.11
CA PHE A 386 -24.25 -37.93 3.90
C PHE A 386 -22.95 -38.64 3.43
N LEU A 387 -22.07 -38.98 4.35
CA LEU A 387 -20.76 -39.58 4.17
C LEU A 387 -19.72 -38.67 3.50
N ILE A 388 -20.06 -37.92 2.44
CA ILE A 388 -19.12 -37.02 1.74
C ILE A 388 -18.68 -35.89 2.66
N SER A 389 -19.63 -35.20 3.28
CA SER A 389 -19.32 -34.12 4.25
C SER A 389 -18.56 -34.62 5.46
N LEU A 390 -18.87 -35.84 5.93
CA LEU A 390 -18.09 -36.47 7.02
C LEU A 390 -16.64 -36.74 6.60
N LEU A 391 -16.43 -37.30 5.41
CA LEU A 391 -15.09 -37.55 4.88
C LEU A 391 -14.31 -36.27 4.65
N ALA A 392 -14.95 -35.21 4.17
CA ALA A 392 -14.34 -33.89 4.03
C ALA A 392 -13.90 -33.34 5.39
N LYS A 393 -14.76 -33.35 6.40
CA LYS A 393 -14.43 -32.95 7.78
C LYS A 393 -13.25 -33.75 8.35
N LEU A 394 -13.21 -35.06 8.11
CA LEU A 394 -12.08 -35.89 8.56
C LEU A 394 -10.78 -35.62 7.80
N ALA A 395 -10.87 -35.15 6.54
CA ALA A 395 -9.69 -34.85 5.72
C ALA A 395 -9.04 -33.49 6.07
N ILE A 396 -9.81 -32.54 6.61
CA ILE A 396 -9.27 -31.21 7.00
C ILE A 396 -8.11 -31.36 7.99
N VAL A 397 -8.29 -32.16 9.04
CA VAL A 397 -7.29 -32.30 10.12
C VAL A 397 -5.91 -32.75 9.62
N PRO A 398 -5.78 -33.86 8.87
CA PRO A 398 -4.47 -34.27 8.37
C PRO A 398 -3.90 -33.31 7.31
N VAL A 399 -4.74 -32.69 6.48
CA VAL A 399 -4.30 -31.68 5.50
C VAL A 399 -3.69 -30.49 6.21
N GLN A 400 -4.39 -29.92 7.18
CA GLN A 400 -3.91 -28.81 7.98
C GLN A 400 -2.63 -29.15 8.74
N PHE A 401 -2.59 -30.30 9.41
CA PHE A 401 -1.40 -30.76 10.15
C PHE A 401 -0.16 -30.90 9.25
N ILE A 402 -0.31 -31.50 8.06
CA ILE A 402 0.81 -31.63 7.10
C ILE A 402 1.22 -30.27 6.57
N GLY A 403 0.26 -29.41 6.23
CA GLY A 403 0.51 -28.04 5.79
C GLY A 403 1.28 -27.23 6.84
N ASP A 404 0.83 -27.24 8.09
CA ASP A 404 1.47 -26.54 9.20
C ASP A 404 2.91 -26.99 9.44
N ILE A 405 3.17 -28.30 9.45
CA ILE A 405 4.53 -28.84 9.60
C ILE A 405 5.41 -28.43 8.41
N THR A 406 4.86 -28.47 7.17
CA THR A 406 5.60 -28.07 5.98
C THR A 406 5.90 -26.57 6.01
N TYR A 407 4.93 -25.76 6.44
CA TYR A 407 5.13 -24.33 6.66
C TYR A 407 6.24 -24.07 7.67
N VAL A 408 6.20 -24.69 8.85
CA VAL A 408 7.24 -24.51 9.90
C VAL A 408 8.63 -24.83 9.37
N VAL A 409 8.79 -25.94 8.63
CA VAL A 409 10.09 -26.33 8.08
C VAL A 409 10.57 -25.34 7.03
N THR A 410 9.72 -24.97 6.08
CA THR A 410 10.06 -24.05 4.99
C THR A 410 10.27 -22.63 5.50
N ASN A 411 9.42 -22.14 6.43
CA ASN A 411 9.56 -20.84 7.06
C ASN A 411 10.84 -20.76 7.90
N THR A 412 11.22 -21.82 8.62
CA THR A 412 12.51 -21.86 9.32
C THR A 412 13.67 -21.65 8.35
N GLY A 413 13.64 -22.31 7.19
CA GLY A 413 14.64 -22.11 6.15
C GLY A 413 14.65 -20.69 5.59
N ALA A 414 13.47 -20.12 5.31
CA ALA A 414 13.30 -18.76 4.84
C ALA A 414 13.86 -17.73 5.84
N GLN A 415 13.55 -17.90 7.11
CA GLN A 415 14.03 -17.04 8.18
C GLN A 415 15.56 -17.11 8.38
N ILE A 416 16.16 -18.28 8.26
CA ILE A 416 17.62 -18.42 8.30
C ILE A 416 18.25 -17.63 7.13
N VAL A 417 17.72 -17.80 5.91
CA VAL A 417 18.23 -17.07 4.74
C VAL A 417 18.00 -15.56 4.91
N ALA A 418 16.85 -15.14 5.38
CA ALA A 418 16.55 -13.73 5.66
C ALA A 418 17.59 -13.14 6.62
N ARG A 419 17.90 -13.80 7.72
CA ARG A 419 18.96 -13.39 8.66
C ARG A 419 20.35 -13.30 8.04
N LEU A 420 20.70 -14.27 7.21
CA LEU A 420 22.00 -14.29 6.53
C LEU A 420 22.11 -13.20 5.46
N THR A 421 20.99 -12.67 5.00
CA THR A 421 20.90 -11.65 3.96
C THR A 421 20.51 -10.26 4.48
N GLY A 422 20.52 -10.03 5.80
CA GLY A 422 20.44 -8.69 6.39
C GLY A 422 19.15 -8.36 7.14
N VAL A 423 18.14 -9.25 7.16
CA VAL A 423 16.92 -9.01 7.95
C VAL A 423 17.24 -9.10 9.45
N THR A 424 16.94 -8.04 10.18
CA THR A 424 17.21 -7.93 11.63
C THR A 424 15.95 -8.10 12.48
N GLY A 425 14.79 -7.87 11.91
CA GLY A 425 13.50 -7.87 12.60
C GLY A 425 13.14 -9.20 13.27
N ALA A 426 12.33 -9.14 14.30
CA ALA A 426 12.00 -10.26 15.18
C ALA A 426 10.73 -11.03 14.75
N SER A 427 10.14 -10.73 13.61
CA SER A 427 8.91 -11.37 13.11
C SER A 427 9.02 -12.87 12.80
N ILE A 428 10.16 -13.46 13.15
CA ILE A 428 10.46 -14.87 12.95
C ILE A 428 9.62 -15.78 13.84
N PHE A 429 9.26 -15.32 15.03
CA PHE A 429 8.55 -16.12 16.00
C PHE A 429 7.18 -15.53 16.32
N PRO A 430 6.15 -16.36 16.39
CA PRO A 430 6.16 -17.83 16.32
C PRO A 430 6.43 -18.36 14.90
N LEU A 431 7.08 -19.55 14.81
CA LEU A 431 7.32 -20.22 13.51
C LEU A 431 6.05 -20.86 12.91
N TRP A 432 5.04 -21.04 13.74
CA TRP A 432 3.76 -21.64 13.35
C TRP A 432 3.00 -20.69 12.42
N PRO A 433 2.28 -21.23 11.43
CA PRO A 433 1.53 -20.37 10.53
C PRO A 433 0.50 -19.54 11.31
N PRO A 434 0.32 -18.26 11.00
CA PRO A 434 -0.77 -17.46 11.53
C PRO A 434 -2.11 -17.97 10.99
N ALA A 435 -3.20 -17.60 11.66
CA ALA A 435 -4.52 -17.73 11.04
C ALA A 435 -4.58 -16.83 9.80
N PRO A 436 -5.20 -17.30 8.69
CA PRO A 436 -5.45 -16.42 7.55
C PRO A 436 -6.31 -15.24 7.99
N PRO A 437 -6.11 -14.05 7.44
CA PRO A 437 -7.02 -12.95 7.64
C PRO A 437 -8.45 -13.38 7.25
N SER A 438 -9.42 -12.97 8.03
CA SER A 438 -10.82 -13.27 7.74
C SER A 438 -11.66 -12.01 7.94
N PHE A 439 -12.26 -11.55 6.86
CA PHE A 439 -13.21 -10.46 6.89
C PHE A 439 -14.59 -10.99 6.52
N PRO A 440 -15.67 -10.48 7.13
CA PRO A 440 -17.01 -10.89 6.78
C PRO A 440 -17.27 -10.58 5.30
N SER A 441 -17.66 -11.60 4.53
CA SER A 441 -17.93 -11.51 3.09
C SER A 441 -19.38 -11.13 2.80
N THR A 442 -20.06 -10.40 3.67
CA THR A 442 -21.47 -10.08 3.50
C THR A 442 -21.68 -8.64 3.04
N PRO A 443 -22.61 -8.45 2.06
CA PRO A 443 -23.07 -7.13 1.64
C PRO A 443 -23.70 -6.28 2.77
N GLU A 444 -23.94 -6.86 3.95
CA GLU A 444 -24.54 -6.16 5.10
C GLU A 444 -23.58 -5.14 5.76
N GLU A 445 -22.26 -5.26 5.59
CA GLU A 445 -21.30 -4.26 6.10
C GLU A 445 -21.00 -3.17 5.08
N ALA A 446 -21.08 -3.45 3.78
CA ALA A 446 -21.23 -2.42 2.75
C ALA A 446 -22.52 -1.59 2.99
N THR A 447 -23.57 -2.20 3.53
CA THR A 447 -24.82 -1.54 3.94
C THR A 447 -24.63 -0.65 5.18
N MET A 448 -23.56 -0.78 5.96
CA MET A 448 -23.25 0.21 7.01
C MET A 448 -22.84 1.56 6.41
N LEU A 449 -22.08 1.58 5.32
CA LEU A 449 -21.81 2.81 4.57
C LEU A 449 -23.09 3.36 3.91
N GLU A 450 -23.95 2.52 3.34
CA GLU A 450 -25.29 2.94 2.89
C GLU A 450 -26.19 3.39 4.04
N GLY A 451 -26.09 2.79 5.22
CA GLY A 451 -26.81 3.18 6.42
C GLY A 451 -26.35 4.52 7.00
N LEU A 452 -25.09 4.87 6.89
CA LEU A 452 -24.54 6.17 7.24
C LEU A 452 -24.95 7.26 6.23
N ALA A 453 -25.05 6.93 4.94
CA ALA A 453 -25.51 7.85 3.92
C ALA A 453 -27.03 8.14 3.97
N CYS A 454 -27.83 7.24 4.59
CA CYS A 454 -29.29 7.39 4.75
C CYS A 454 -29.73 7.80 6.17
N GLY A 455 -28.81 8.00 7.11
CA GLY A 455 -29.06 8.41 8.50
C GLY A 455 -29.23 9.91 8.66
N ASP A 456 -30.47 10.38 8.71
CA ASP A 456 -30.93 11.68 9.26
C ASP A 456 -30.27 12.98 8.74
N ALA A 457 -30.30 13.24 7.44
CA ALA A 457 -30.23 14.60 6.91
C ALA A 457 -31.64 15.20 6.84
N GLY A 458 -32.15 15.66 7.96
CA GLY A 458 -33.32 16.53 8.01
C GLY A 458 -33.00 17.91 7.45
N GLY A 459 -33.28 18.14 6.19
CA GLY A 459 -33.35 19.49 5.63
C GLY A 459 -32.69 19.69 4.28
N ALA A 460 -33.53 19.63 3.24
CA ALA A 460 -33.42 20.28 1.92
C ALA A 460 -32.26 19.87 0.97
N SER A 461 -32.65 19.11 -0.03
CA SER A 461 -32.03 18.99 -1.37
C SER A 461 -30.74 18.17 -1.49
N ALA A 462 -30.85 16.87 -1.36
CA ALA A 462 -30.02 15.92 -2.09
C ALA A 462 -30.95 14.87 -2.71
N VAL A 463 -31.50 15.17 -3.87
CA VAL A 463 -32.06 14.17 -4.78
C VAL A 463 -30.96 13.83 -5.75
N LEU A 464 -30.30 12.72 -5.53
CA LEU A 464 -29.65 11.97 -6.62
C LEU A 464 -29.26 10.57 -6.09
N TRP A 465 -29.90 9.57 -6.69
CA TRP A 465 -29.56 8.16 -6.66
C TRP A 465 -29.91 7.34 -5.39
N CYS A 466 -31.21 7.12 -5.18
CA CYS A 466 -31.68 5.82 -4.70
C CYS A 466 -32.39 5.14 -5.89
N GLY A 467 -31.63 4.39 -6.68
CA GLY A 467 -32.18 3.60 -7.79
C GLY A 467 -32.65 2.24 -7.28
N GLU A 468 -33.96 2.03 -7.20
CA GLU A 468 -34.56 0.70 -7.03
C GLU A 468 -34.16 -0.19 -8.22
N GLY A 469 -33.26 -1.14 -7.98
CA GLY A 469 -32.96 -2.25 -8.87
C GLY A 469 -33.58 -3.55 -8.40
N SER A 470 -34.90 -3.71 -8.59
CA SER A 470 -35.54 -5.03 -8.50
C SER A 470 -34.98 -5.91 -9.60
N VAL A 471 -34.28 -6.97 -9.28
CA VAL A 471 -34.06 -8.09 -10.16
C VAL A 471 -34.81 -9.28 -9.60
N ALA A 472 -35.92 -9.59 -10.23
CA ALA A 472 -36.63 -10.86 -10.10
C ALA A 472 -36.05 -11.86 -11.12
N VAL A 473 -35.91 -13.12 -10.65
CA VAL A 473 -35.62 -14.41 -11.29
C VAL A 473 -34.15 -14.73 -11.50
#